data_ed99523a2393c97d1b39bccdbba09947
#
_entry.id   ed99523a2393c97d1b39bccdbba09947
#
_cell.length_a   1.000
_cell.length_b   1.000
_cell.length_c   1.000
_cell.angle_alpha   90.00
_cell.angle_beta   90.00
_cell.angle_gamma   90.00
#
_symmetry.space_group_name_H-M   'P 1'
#
loop_
_entity.id
_entity.type
_entity.pdbx_description
1 polymer ?
#
loop_
_entity_poly.entity_id
_entity_poly.type
_entity_poly.pdbx_seq_one_letter_code
_entity_poly.pdbx_strand_id
1 'polypeptide(L)'
;MEKPETGIGARYGVWPAVLFHLLSILTFPATLAGYLIWAGAAVLGGRASGVSGSAQGPLAARFSQHNLGTRDDPVADRLIRVLPGVPALGVSLGTGPTFWAHRLTGYVPCAFRYPFEGEVSPMLEASARQTFFDNVVARHLAEIKQFVILGAGFDTRAYGLQPKLGIRSFELDAPKTQAIKRRILQSAGIDTAGITFVAADFERQDWFGQLVSSGFEPRRKALFLLEGVIIYLEPEAVQATFRRIAGCASGSAVAFDYLTTEPLVSSNMYWRYGRMMTNIAGEPVKFGLDSRPPVRGRLSEFLRRCGLALGELRVLGREGTGKRSWGGFATAVVP
;
A
#
# COMPACT_ATOMS: atom_id res chain seq x y z
N MET A 1 26.52 26.39 2.03
CA MET A 1 25.72 25.33 1.38
C MET A 1 26.14 24.02 2.04
N GLU A 2 25.59 23.82 3.28
CA GLU A 2 25.86 22.63 4.10
C GLU A 2 25.10 21.44 3.51
N LYS A 3 25.83 20.35 3.27
CA LYS A 3 25.23 19.06 2.96
C LYS A 3 24.41 18.60 4.19
N PRO A 4 23.14 18.19 4.03
CA PRO A 4 22.46 17.54 5.13
C PRO A 4 23.17 16.21 5.40
N GLU A 5 23.71 16.06 6.60
CA GLU A 5 24.18 14.77 7.13
C GLU A 5 22.97 13.83 7.30
N THR A 6 22.61 13.13 6.23
CA THR A 6 21.67 12.01 6.28
C THR A 6 22.42 10.73 6.62
N GLY A 7 23.10 10.73 7.75
CA GLY A 7 23.75 9.54 8.28
C GLY A 7 22.74 8.67 9.05
N ILE A 8 22.62 7.41 8.63
CA ILE A 8 21.91 6.32 9.35
C ILE A 8 22.29 6.27 10.85
N GLY A 9 23.48 6.79 11.20
CA GLY A 9 23.98 6.86 12.57
C GLY A 9 23.34 7.90 13.50
N ALA A 10 22.69 8.94 12.97
CA ALA A 10 22.23 10.05 13.80
C ALA A 10 21.05 9.70 14.73
N ARG A 11 20.21 8.71 14.37
CA ARG A 11 19.01 8.35 15.13
C ARG A 11 19.18 7.11 16.02
N TYR A 12 20.05 6.16 15.66
CA TYR A 12 20.17 4.87 16.36
C TYR A 12 21.57 4.57 16.92
N GLY A 13 22.59 5.35 16.58
CA GLY A 13 23.98 5.04 16.90
C GLY A 13 24.55 3.92 16.02
N VAL A 14 25.87 3.89 15.89
CA VAL A 14 26.59 2.90 15.04
C VAL A 14 26.55 1.51 15.66
N TRP A 15 26.80 1.40 16.96
CA TRP A 15 26.88 0.11 17.65
C TRP A 15 25.58 -0.68 17.69
N PRO A 16 24.40 -0.09 18.00
CA PRO A 16 23.13 -0.77 17.85
C PRO A 16 22.88 -1.32 16.44
N ALA A 17 23.24 -0.55 15.40
CA ALA A 17 23.12 -1.01 14.02
C ALA A 17 24.04 -2.20 13.72
N VAL A 18 25.31 -2.12 14.09
CA VAL A 18 26.27 -3.20 13.90
C VAL A 18 25.81 -4.49 14.60
N LEU A 19 25.43 -4.38 15.88
CA LEU A 19 24.96 -5.54 16.64
C LEU A 19 23.70 -6.12 16.04
N PHE A 20 22.73 -5.29 15.63
CA PHE A 20 21.53 -5.75 14.95
C PHE A 20 21.85 -6.56 13.69
N HIS A 21 22.77 -6.07 12.85
CA HIS A 21 23.14 -6.79 11.62
C HIS A 21 23.90 -8.08 11.90
N LEU A 22 24.76 -8.13 12.91
CA LEU A 22 25.41 -9.37 13.34
C LEU A 22 24.39 -10.41 13.81
N LEU A 23 23.42 -10.01 14.65
CA LEU A 23 22.33 -10.88 15.08
C LEU A 23 21.47 -11.35 13.90
N SER A 24 21.20 -10.46 12.94
CA SER A 24 20.44 -10.79 11.74
C SER A 24 21.18 -11.79 10.85
N ILE A 25 22.50 -11.69 10.71
CA ILE A 25 23.32 -12.68 9.99
C ILE A 25 23.27 -14.04 10.70
N LEU A 26 23.45 -14.06 12.02
CA LEU A 26 23.40 -15.29 12.81
C LEU A 26 22.05 -16.00 12.69
N THR A 27 20.95 -15.24 12.68
CA THR A 27 19.59 -15.78 12.63
C THR A 27 19.04 -15.90 11.19
N PHE A 28 19.83 -15.53 10.18
CA PHE A 28 19.42 -15.56 8.78
C PHE A 28 18.86 -16.91 8.31
N PRO A 29 19.43 -18.09 8.68
CA PRO A 29 18.86 -19.36 8.27
C PRO A 29 17.42 -19.57 8.75
N ALA A 30 17.10 -19.15 9.99
CA ALA A 30 15.74 -19.23 10.53
C ALA A 30 14.80 -18.26 9.80
N THR A 31 15.25 -17.01 9.57
CA THR A 31 14.48 -16.01 8.82
C THR A 31 14.19 -16.47 7.40
N LEU A 32 15.19 -17.05 6.71
CA LEU A 32 15.03 -17.60 5.36
C LEU A 32 14.04 -18.77 5.36
N ALA A 33 14.17 -19.72 6.29
CA ALA A 33 13.24 -20.84 6.41
C ALA A 33 11.80 -20.35 6.65
N GLY A 34 11.61 -19.39 7.54
CA GLY A 34 10.29 -18.75 7.78
C GLY A 34 9.71 -18.08 6.54
N TYR A 35 10.54 -17.34 5.82
CA TYR A 35 10.15 -16.72 4.56
C TYR A 35 9.75 -17.75 3.49
N LEU A 36 10.53 -18.82 3.33
CA LEU A 36 10.22 -19.90 2.38
C LEU A 36 8.93 -20.64 2.73
N ILE A 37 8.68 -20.90 4.02
CA ILE A 37 7.42 -21.49 4.49
C ILE A 37 6.25 -20.55 4.16
N TRP A 38 6.38 -19.27 4.44
CA TRP A 38 5.32 -18.28 4.14
C TRP A 38 5.11 -18.15 2.64
N ALA A 39 6.16 -17.91 1.86
CA ALA A 39 6.07 -17.76 0.41
C ALA A 39 5.52 -19.04 -0.26
N GLY A 40 5.96 -20.21 0.17
CA GLY A 40 5.43 -21.50 -0.30
C GLY A 40 3.95 -21.64 0.01
N ALA A 41 3.52 -21.30 1.22
CA ALA A 41 2.11 -21.32 1.59
C ALA A 41 1.27 -20.28 0.81
N ALA A 42 1.83 -19.08 0.56
CA ALA A 42 1.16 -18.06 -0.24
C ALA A 42 0.97 -18.50 -1.70
N VAL A 43 1.98 -19.14 -2.29
CA VAL A 43 1.90 -19.67 -3.67
C VAL A 43 0.95 -20.86 -3.77
N LEU A 44 1.09 -21.84 -2.87
CA LEU A 44 0.27 -23.06 -2.89
C LEU A 44 -1.15 -22.81 -2.38
N GLY A 45 -1.29 -22.00 -1.35
CA GLY A 45 -2.55 -21.70 -0.69
C GLY A 45 -3.31 -20.51 -1.29
N GLY A 46 -2.64 -19.54 -1.90
CA GLY A 46 -3.25 -18.33 -2.44
C GLY A 46 -4.30 -18.62 -3.51
N ARG A 47 -4.03 -19.57 -4.42
CA ARG A 47 -5.00 -20.03 -5.43
C ARG A 47 -6.21 -20.74 -4.80
N ALA A 48 -6.01 -21.51 -3.75
CA ALA A 48 -7.06 -22.26 -3.07
C ALA A 48 -7.84 -21.37 -2.09
N SER A 49 -7.16 -20.53 -1.30
CA SER A 49 -7.79 -19.64 -0.32
C SER A 49 -8.44 -18.41 -0.95
N GLY A 50 -7.96 -18.01 -2.14
CA GLY A 50 -8.40 -16.79 -2.82
C GLY A 50 -7.93 -15.49 -2.18
N VAL A 51 -6.93 -15.57 -1.30
CA VAL A 51 -6.28 -14.40 -0.71
C VAL A 51 -5.37 -13.76 -1.76
N SER A 52 -5.57 -12.48 -2.05
CA SER A 52 -4.71 -11.72 -2.96
C SER A 52 -3.26 -11.71 -2.45
N GLY A 53 -2.33 -12.11 -3.32
CA GLY A 53 -0.90 -12.13 -2.99
C GLY A 53 -0.35 -10.72 -2.81
N SER A 54 -0.79 -9.77 -3.63
CA SER A 54 -0.35 -8.37 -3.56
C SER A 54 -0.83 -7.66 -2.29
N ALA A 55 -1.99 -8.04 -1.74
CA ALA A 55 -2.52 -7.45 -0.51
C ALA A 55 -1.79 -7.92 0.76
N GLN A 56 -1.10 -9.07 0.73
CA GLN A 56 -0.35 -9.57 1.90
C GLN A 56 0.89 -8.74 2.22
N GLY A 57 1.58 -8.23 1.20
CA GLY A 57 2.81 -7.44 1.37
C GLY A 57 2.61 -6.18 2.23
N PRO A 58 1.67 -5.30 1.89
CA PRO A 58 1.34 -4.13 2.70
C PRO A 58 0.92 -4.49 4.14
N LEU A 59 0.13 -5.55 4.34
CA LEU A 59 -0.24 -6.02 5.68
C LEU A 59 0.97 -6.48 6.48
N ALA A 60 1.88 -7.26 5.87
CA ALA A 60 3.11 -7.73 6.51
C ALA A 60 4.03 -6.57 6.92
N ALA A 61 4.11 -5.52 6.09
CA ALA A 61 4.88 -4.32 6.41
C ALA A 61 4.29 -3.58 7.62
N ARG A 62 2.96 -3.38 7.68
CA ARG A 62 2.25 -2.78 8.81
C ARG A 62 2.39 -3.60 10.09
N PHE A 63 2.25 -4.91 10.00
CA PHE A 63 2.52 -5.85 11.09
C PHE A 63 3.93 -5.70 11.64
N SER A 64 4.93 -5.64 10.75
CA SER A 64 6.32 -5.49 11.15
C SER A 64 6.58 -4.15 11.81
N GLN A 65 6.04 -3.05 11.25
CA GLN A 65 6.14 -1.71 11.83
C GLN A 65 5.49 -1.63 13.21
N HIS A 66 4.33 -2.27 13.41
CA HIS A 66 3.67 -2.32 14.71
C HIS A 66 4.54 -3.05 15.75
N ASN A 67 5.03 -4.23 15.42
CA ASN A 67 5.85 -5.03 16.34
C ASN A 67 7.26 -4.44 16.59
N LEU A 68 7.74 -3.56 15.72
CA LEU A 68 8.96 -2.76 15.91
C LEU A 68 8.68 -1.40 16.59
N GLY A 69 7.44 -1.12 16.99
CA GLY A 69 7.06 0.10 17.69
C GLY A 69 7.18 1.39 16.87
N THR A 70 7.31 1.31 15.55
CA THR A 70 7.41 2.49 14.68
C THR A 70 6.04 3.01 14.25
N ARG A 71 5.01 2.16 14.20
CA ARG A 71 3.63 2.47 13.86
C ARG A 71 2.68 1.79 14.84
N ASP A 72 1.63 2.46 15.27
CA ASP A 72 0.56 1.84 16.03
C ASP A 72 -0.52 1.30 15.07
N ASP A 73 -0.54 -0.02 14.86
CA ASP A 73 -1.51 -0.71 14.01
C ASP A 73 -1.85 -2.11 14.57
N PRO A 74 -2.55 -2.17 15.73
CA PRO A 74 -2.91 -3.44 16.35
C PRO A 74 -3.86 -4.28 15.49
N VAL A 75 -4.56 -3.66 14.53
CA VAL A 75 -5.42 -4.36 13.58
C VAL A 75 -4.58 -5.20 12.64
N ALA A 76 -3.49 -4.66 12.11
CA ALA A 76 -2.56 -5.41 11.25
C ALA A 76 -1.96 -6.62 11.97
N ASP A 77 -1.59 -6.49 13.26
CA ASP A 77 -1.07 -7.60 14.07
C ASP A 77 -2.11 -8.73 14.23
N ARG A 78 -3.36 -8.38 14.53
CA ARG A 78 -4.42 -9.37 14.65
C ARG A 78 -4.76 -10.05 13.33
N LEU A 79 -4.85 -9.30 12.23
CA LEU A 79 -5.21 -9.83 10.92
C LEU A 79 -4.21 -10.84 10.41
N ILE A 80 -2.88 -10.56 10.50
CA ILE A 80 -1.86 -11.46 9.97
C ILE A 80 -1.87 -12.82 10.66
N ARG A 81 -2.25 -12.86 11.94
CA ARG A 81 -2.29 -14.07 12.75
C ARG A 81 -3.44 -15.02 12.39
N VAL A 82 -4.50 -14.49 11.77
CA VAL A 82 -5.70 -15.26 11.38
C VAL A 82 -5.85 -15.36 9.85
N LEU A 83 -4.87 -14.83 9.10
CA LEU A 83 -4.94 -14.80 7.64
C LEU A 83 -4.81 -16.23 7.07
N PRO A 84 -5.81 -16.70 6.28
CA PRO A 84 -5.75 -18.04 5.66
C PRO A 84 -4.54 -18.18 4.74
N GLY A 85 -3.85 -19.31 4.84
CA GLY A 85 -2.66 -19.58 4.03
C GLY A 85 -1.38 -18.90 4.53
N VAL A 86 -1.41 -18.26 5.70
CA VAL A 86 -0.23 -17.71 6.36
C VAL A 86 0.10 -18.59 7.58
N PRO A 87 1.11 -19.47 7.49
CA PRO A 87 1.48 -20.36 8.59
C PRO A 87 2.08 -19.56 9.75
N ALA A 88 1.58 -19.75 10.95
CA ALA A 88 2.11 -19.10 12.16
C ALA A 88 3.62 -19.34 12.33
N LEU A 89 4.08 -20.57 12.01
CA LEU A 89 5.51 -20.90 12.03
C LEU A 89 6.30 -20.06 11.03
N GLY A 90 5.78 -19.86 9.80
CA GLY A 90 6.41 -19.04 8.77
C GLY A 90 6.54 -17.58 9.22
N VAL A 91 5.49 -17.02 9.80
CA VAL A 91 5.52 -15.66 10.37
C VAL A 91 6.51 -15.57 11.52
N SER A 92 6.43 -16.49 12.48
CA SER A 92 7.30 -16.47 13.67
C SER A 92 8.77 -16.60 13.33
N LEU A 93 9.15 -17.50 12.43
CA LEU A 93 10.54 -17.67 11.99
C LEU A 93 10.98 -16.53 11.05
N GLY A 94 10.09 -16.05 10.17
CA GLY A 94 10.43 -15.01 9.19
C GLY A 94 10.61 -13.62 9.81
N THR A 95 9.88 -13.30 10.88
CA THR A 95 9.89 -11.95 11.49
C THR A 95 10.44 -11.94 12.92
N GLY A 96 10.29 -13.04 13.66
CA GLY A 96 10.71 -13.16 15.07
C GLY A 96 12.17 -12.80 15.31
N PRO A 97 13.13 -13.29 14.52
CA PRO A 97 14.54 -12.92 14.67
C PRO A 97 14.78 -11.41 14.56
N THR A 98 14.11 -10.73 13.61
CA THR A 98 14.18 -9.28 13.45
C THR A 98 13.63 -8.56 14.69
N PHE A 99 12.48 -8.99 15.21
CA PHE A 99 11.89 -8.41 16.41
C PHE A 99 12.74 -8.66 17.66
N TRP A 100 13.33 -9.83 17.77
CA TRP A 100 14.26 -10.16 18.85
C TRP A 100 15.53 -9.29 18.79
N ALA A 101 16.15 -9.17 17.61
CA ALA A 101 17.32 -8.32 17.43
C ALA A 101 16.99 -6.85 17.72
N HIS A 102 15.80 -6.36 17.30
CA HIS A 102 15.32 -5.02 17.64
C HIS A 102 15.19 -4.82 19.17
N ARG A 103 14.57 -5.76 19.88
CA ARG A 103 14.42 -5.68 21.35
C ARG A 103 15.73 -5.57 22.08
N LEU A 104 16.78 -6.23 21.58
CA LEU A 104 18.12 -6.19 22.18
C LEU A 104 18.90 -4.92 21.85
N THR A 105 18.68 -4.33 20.67
CA THR A 105 19.53 -3.25 20.15
C THR A 105 18.83 -1.90 20.08
N GLY A 106 17.50 -1.89 20.07
CA GLY A 106 16.71 -0.71 19.75
C GLY A 106 16.76 -0.27 18.27
N TYR A 107 17.55 -0.95 17.43
CA TYR A 107 17.71 -0.58 16.02
C TYR A 107 16.51 -1.02 15.19
N VAL A 108 16.03 -0.12 14.31
CA VAL A 108 14.97 -0.42 13.34
C VAL A 108 15.55 -0.37 11.92
N PRO A 109 15.44 -1.47 11.15
CA PRO A 109 15.85 -1.48 9.75
C PRO A 109 15.10 -0.44 8.90
N CYS A 110 15.79 0.15 7.93
CA CYS A 110 15.22 1.22 7.08
C CYS A 110 13.88 0.82 6.44
N ALA A 111 13.74 -0.45 6.05
CA ALA A 111 12.52 -0.97 5.42
C ALA A 111 11.27 -0.95 6.33
N PHE A 112 11.45 -0.79 7.64
CA PHE A 112 10.34 -0.78 8.62
C PHE A 112 10.24 0.52 9.39
N ARG A 113 11.02 1.54 9.03
CA ARG A 113 10.89 2.87 9.65
C ARG A 113 9.59 3.54 9.22
N TYR A 114 8.93 4.12 10.20
CA TYR A 114 7.72 4.88 9.98
C TYR A 114 7.67 6.09 10.94
N PRO A 115 7.35 7.32 10.50
CA PRO A 115 7.25 7.67 9.08
C PRO A 115 8.57 7.45 8.35
N PHE A 116 8.49 7.11 7.05
CA PHE A 116 9.66 6.91 6.22
C PHE A 116 10.21 8.26 5.75
N GLU A 117 11.49 8.46 5.96
CA GLU A 117 12.24 9.63 5.51
C GLU A 117 13.40 9.19 4.60
N GLY A 118 13.66 9.96 3.57
CA GLY A 118 14.80 9.75 2.69
C GLY A 118 14.46 9.36 1.25
N GLU A 119 15.49 8.94 0.50
CA GLU A 119 15.36 8.51 -0.89
C GLU A 119 14.70 7.13 -0.98
N VAL A 120 13.72 6.99 -1.86
CA VAL A 120 12.95 5.75 -2.01
C VAL A 120 13.59 4.86 -3.05
N SER A 121 14.22 3.78 -2.60
CA SER A 121 14.56 2.66 -3.49
C SER A 121 13.36 1.71 -3.66
N PRO A 122 13.35 0.86 -4.69
CA PRO A 122 12.27 -0.12 -4.87
C PRO A 122 12.06 -1.05 -3.64
N MET A 123 13.13 -1.33 -2.88
CA MET A 123 13.06 -2.16 -1.66
C MET A 123 12.45 -1.42 -0.46
N LEU A 124 12.42 -0.09 -0.47
CA LEU A 124 11.90 0.77 0.60
C LEU A 124 10.55 1.39 0.22
N GLU A 125 10.03 1.05 -0.95
CA GLU A 125 8.81 1.62 -1.51
C GLU A 125 7.62 1.41 -0.57
N ALA A 126 7.44 0.25 0.01
CA ALA A 126 6.29 -0.08 0.85
C ALA A 126 6.16 0.86 2.07
N SER A 127 7.26 1.14 2.78
CA SER A 127 7.24 2.06 3.93
C SER A 127 7.05 3.53 3.52
N ALA A 128 7.64 3.91 2.39
CA ALA A 128 7.47 5.24 1.83
C ALA A 128 6.02 5.46 1.36
N ARG A 129 5.41 4.45 0.73
CA ARG A 129 4.03 4.46 0.28
C ARG A 129 3.07 4.59 1.46
N GLN A 130 3.21 3.75 2.48
CA GLN A 130 2.39 3.84 3.68
C GLN A 130 2.47 5.23 4.33
N THR A 131 3.68 5.77 4.46
CA THR A 131 3.90 7.12 5.00
C THR A 131 3.19 8.19 4.17
N PHE A 132 3.30 8.11 2.83
CA PHE A 132 2.62 9.05 1.95
C PHE A 132 1.11 9.01 2.12
N PHE A 133 0.51 7.82 2.05
CA PHE A 133 -0.94 7.66 2.16
C PHE A 133 -1.47 8.07 3.54
N ASP A 134 -0.77 7.71 4.62
CA ASP A 134 -1.19 8.11 5.97
C ASP A 134 -1.12 9.63 6.18
N ASN A 135 -0.09 10.29 5.62
CA ASN A 135 0.00 11.75 5.64
C ASN A 135 -1.13 12.41 4.84
N VAL A 136 -1.53 11.82 3.68
CA VAL A 136 -2.68 12.32 2.92
C VAL A 136 -3.96 12.17 3.73
N VAL A 137 -4.19 11.01 4.33
CA VAL A 137 -5.36 10.78 5.20
C VAL A 137 -5.38 11.81 6.33
N ALA A 138 -4.29 11.95 7.08
CA ALA A 138 -4.22 12.88 8.22
C ALA A 138 -4.54 14.33 7.84
N ARG A 139 -4.08 14.79 6.67
CA ARG A 139 -4.35 16.15 6.18
C ARG A 139 -5.80 16.40 5.79
N HIS A 140 -6.50 15.36 5.29
CA HIS A 140 -7.86 15.52 4.79
C HIS A 140 -8.95 15.21 5.84
N LEU A 141 -8.60 14.56 6.96
CA LEU A 141 -9.59 14.09 7.95
C LEU A 141 -10.53 15.19 8.47
N ALA A 142 -10.04 16.41 8.64
CA ALA A 142 -10.87 17.52 9.15
C ALA A 142 -11.88 18.05 8.12
N GLU A 143 -11.63 17.83 6.83
CA GLU A 143 -12.39 18.42 5.73
C GLU A 143 -13.38 17.45 5.09
N ILE A 144 -13.14 16.14 5.18
CA ILE A 144 -13.94 15.12 4.53
C ILE A 144 -15.10 14.65 5.42
N LYS A 145 -16.14 14.15 4.77
CA LYS A 145 -17.27 13.46 5.42
C LYS A 145 -17.34 11.99 5.03
N GLN A 146 -16.59 11.60 4.04
CA GLN A 146 -16.57 10.25 3.51
C GLN A 146 -15.14 9.83 3.17
N PHE A 147 -14.79 8.64 3.56
CA PHE A 147 -13.50 8.02 3.29
C PHE A 147 -13.72 6.72 2.52
N VAL A 148 -13.12 6.61 1.34
CA VAL A 148 -13.36 5.50 0.41
C VAL A 148 -12.04 4.84 0.07
N ILE A 149 -11.90 3.56 0.38
CA ILE A 149 -10.74 2.75 0.00
C ILE A 149 -11.14 1.85 -1.16
N LEU A 150 -10.58 2.10 -2.32
CA LEU A 150 -10.81 1.35 -3.54
C LEU A 150 -9.72 0.28 -3.68
N GLY A 151 -10.10 -0.99 -3.83
CA GLY A 151 -9.17 -2.12 -3.75
C GLY A 151 -8.64 -2.28 -2.32
N ALA A 152 -9.54 -2.34 -1.35
CA ALA A 152 -9.21 -2.22 0.07
C ALA A 152 -8.29 -3.33 0.61
N GLY A 153 -8.18 -4.48 -0.09
CA GLY A 153 -7.31 -5.57 0.34
C GLY A 153 -7.34 -5.79 1.84
N PHE A 154 -6.19 -5.73 2.47
CA PHE A 154 -6.06 -5.78 3.93
C PHE A 154 -5.65 -4.42 4.54
N ASP A 155 -6.08 -3.31 3.92
CA ASP A 155 -5.91 -1.98 4.50
C ASP A 155 -6.59 -1.91 5.87
N THR A 156 -5.92 -1.29 6.84
CA THR A 156 -6.38 -1.19 8.22
C THR A 156 -6.79 0.23 8.62
N ARG A 157 -6.63 1.22 7.75
CA ARG A 157 -6.86 2.64 8.08
C ARG A 157 -8.27 2.95 8.51
N ALA A 158 -9.26 2.33 7.84
CA ALA A 158 -10.67 2.58 8.16
C ALA A 158 -11.02 2.23 9.60
N TYR A 159 -10.37 1.21 10.19
CA TYR A 159 -10.65 0.76 11.56
C TYR A 159 -10.12 1.71 12.63
N GLY A 160 -9.08 2.47 12.33
CA GLY A 160 -8.52 3.49 13.23
C GLY A 160 -9.29 4.82 13.22
N LEU A 161 -10.08 5.08 12.19
CA LEU A 161 -10.81 6.34 12.02
C LEU A 161 -12.18 6.38 12.71
N GLN A 162 -12.70 5.24 13.15
CA GLN A 162 -14.02 5.06 13.73
C GLN A 162 -14.07 5.47 15.20
N PRO A 163 -15.17 5.88 15.74
CA PRO A 163 -16.28 6.73 15.27
C PRO A 163 -16.07 8.22 15.62
N LYS A 164 -14.86 8.60 16.02
CA LYS A 164 -14.54 9.90 16.65
C LYS A 164 -14.73 11.13 15.74
N LEU A 165 -14.76 10.91 14.42
CA LEU A 165 -14.73 12.02 13.46
C LEU A 165 -16.03 12.18 12.65
N GLY A 166 -17.03 11.32 12.87
CA GLY A 166 -18.28 11.34 12.08
C GLY A 166 -18.07 11.11 10.58
N ILE A 167 -16.95 10.47 10.21
CA ILE A 167 -16.60 10.12 8.83
C ILE A 167 -17.18 8.75 8.50
N ARG A 168 -17.92 8.68 7.40
CA ARG A 168 -18.43 7.41 6.86
C ARG A 168 -17.33 6.74 6.04
N SER A 169 -16.97 5.53 6.40
CA SER A 169 -15.93 4.76 5.71
C SER A 169 -16.53 3.71 4.80
N PHE A 170 -16.00 3.61 3.58
CA PHE A 170 -16.38 2.62 2.57
C PHE A 170 -15.14 1.85 2.14
N GLU A 171 -15.26 0.54 2.10
CA GLU A 171 -14.23 -0.34 1.55
C GLU A 171 -14.79 -1.09 0.35
N LEU A 172 -14.18 -0.87 -0.82
CA LEU A 172 -14.52 -1.57 -2.05
C LEU A 172 -13.41 -2.56 -2.40
N ASP A 173 -13.82 -3.77 -2.77
CA ASP A 173 -12.91 -4.76 -3.32
C ASP A 173 -13.68 -5.79 -4.14
N ALA A 174 -12.94 -6.60 -4.91
CA ALA A 174 -13.51 -7.74 -5.62
C ALA A 174 -14.28 -8.65 -4.63
N PRO A 175 -15.44 -9.19 -5.03
CA PRO A 175 -16.34 -9.91 -4.12
C PRO A 175 -15.65 -11.00 -3.31
N LYS A 176 -14.73 -11.74 -3.95
CA LYS A 176 -13.97 -12.82 -3.31
C LYS A 176 -13.03 -12.29 -2.22
N THR A 177 -12.22 -11.27 -2.52
CA THR A 177 -11.28 -10.65 -1.58
C THR A 177 -12.03 -10.05 -0.41
N GLN A 178 -13.12 -9.32 -0.67
CA GLN A 178 -13.90 -8.70 0.38
C GLN A 178 -14.59 -9.74 1.30
N ALA A 179 -15.11 -10.82 0.76
CA ALA A 179 -15.71 -11.90 1.57
C ALA A 179 -14.66 -12.52 2.51
N ILE A 180 -13.42 -12.71 2.02
CA ILE A 180 -12.32 -13.21 2.83
C ILE A 180 -11.97 -12.20 3.92
N LYS A 181 -11.77 -10.92 3.56
CA LYS A 181 -11.46 -9.85 4.52
C LYS A 181 -12.50 -9.80 5.66
N ARG A 182 -13.78 -9.77 5.32
CA ARG A 182 -14.86 -9.75 6.34
C ARG A 182 -14.79 -10.95 7.29
N ARG A 183 -14.51 -12.14 6.78
CA ARG A 183 -14.36 -13.35 7.60
C ARG A 183 -13.18 -13.25 8.55
N ILE A 184 -12.02 -12.80 8.07
CA ILE A 184 -10.83 -12.66 8.94
C ILE A 184 -10.98 -11.53 9.96
N LEU A 185 -11.65 -10.43 9.61
CA LEU A 185 -11.99 -9.36 10.56
C LEU A 185 -12.83 -9.89 11.71
N GLN A 186 -13.86 -10.68 11.39
CA GLN A 186 -14.69 -11.34 12.38
C GLN A 186 -13.87 -12.30 13.26
N SER A 187 -13.03 -13.14 12.65
CA SER A 187 -12.15 -14.08 13.38
C SER A 187 -11.13 -13.37 14.27
N ALA A 188 -10.67 -12.18 13.86
CA ALA A 188 -9.75 -11.34 14.63
C ALA A 188 -10.44 -10.52 15.74
N GLY A 189 -11.78 -10.57 15.83
CA GLY A 189 -12.56 -9.75 16.78
C GLY A 189 -12.44 -8.25 16.51
N ILE A 190 -12.29 -7.85 15.24
CA ILE A 190 -12.20 -6.44 14.85
C ILE A 190 -13.60 -5.86 14.68
N ASP A 191 -13.86 -4.75 15.38
CA ASP A 191 -15.09 -3.99 15.19
C ASP A 191 -15.12 -3.36 13.79
N THR A 192 -16.20 -3.64 13.07
CA THR A 192 -16.46 -3.12 11.72
C THR A 192 -17.68 -2.21 11.66
N ALA A 193 -18.25 -1.86 12.82
CA ALA A 193 -19.35 -0.90 12.89
C ALA A 193 -18.92 0.44 12.26
N GLY A 194 -19.73 1.01 11.39
CA GLY A 194 -19.41 2.25 10.69
C GLY A 194 -18.57 2.09 9.42
N ILE A 195 -18.20 0.85 9.02
CA ILE A 195 -17.58 0.57 7.73
C ILE A 195 -18.61 -0.09 6.81
N THR A 196 -18.82 0.51 5.65
CA THR A 196 -19.66 -0.05 4.60
C THR A 196 -18.79 -0.83 3.61
N PHE A 197 -19.02 -2.13 3.52
CA PHE A 197 -18.33 -2.99 2.57
C PHE A 197 -19.11 -3.07 1.27
N VAL A 198 -18.46 -2.74 0.14
CA VAL A 198 -19.05 -2.75 -1.21
C VAL A 198 -18.27 -3.74 -2.07
N ALA A 199 -18.90 -4.84 -2.44
CA ALA A 199 -18.28 -5.87 -3.27
C ALA A 199 -18.43 -5.47 -4.75
N ALA A 200 -17.34 -5.07 -5.42
CA ALA A 200 -17.37 -4.65 -6.80
C ALA A 200 -16.05 -4.97 -7.54
N ASP A 201 -16.19 -5.41 -8.79
CA ASP A 201 -15.10 -5.56 -9.74
C ASP A 201 -14.97 -4.29 -10.58
N PHE A 202 -13.81 -3.61 -10.50
CA PHE A 202 -13.58 -2.32 -11.16
C PHE A 202 -13.60 -2.40 -12.69
N GLU A 203 -13.33 -3.56 -13.26
CA GLU A 203 -13.28 -3.75 -14.71
C GLU A 203 -14.62 -4.22 -15.31
N ARG A 204 -15.46 -4.88 -14.48
CA ARG A 204 -16.66 -5.59 -14.97
C ARG A 204 -17.97 -5.04 -14.48
N GLN A 205 -17.95 -4.20 -13.44
CA GLN A 205 -19.15 -3.73 -12.76
C GLN A 205 -19.17 -2.20 -12.64
N ASP A 206 -20.37 -1.63 -12.50
CA ASP A 206 -20.50 -0.22 -12.11
C ASP A 206 -20.26 -0.07 -10.61
N TRP A 207 -18.98 -0.14 -10.22
CA TRP A 207 -18.55 -0.02 -8.83
C TRP A 207 -19.02 1.30 -8.19
N PHE A 208 -19.10 2.40 -8.98
CA PHE A 208 -19.51 3.69 -8.46
C PHE A 208 -21.01 3.73 -8.17
N GLY A 209 -21.85 3.17 -9.04
CA GLY A 209 -23.27 3.00 -8.79
C GLY A 209 -23.55 2.14 -7.56
N GLN A 210 -22.78 1.05 -7.36
CA GLN A 210 -22.87 0.21 -6.16
C GLN A 210 -22.45 0.97 -4.90
N LEU A 211 -21.40 1.79 -4.97
CA LEU A 211 -20.97 2.65 -3.87
C LEU A 211 -22.07 3.65 -3.47
N VAL A 212 -22.69 4.31 -4.46
CA VAL A 212 -23.81 5.24 -4.24
C VAL A 212 -25.02 4.52 -3.63
N SER A 213 -25.38 3.35 -4.16
CA SER A 213 -26.48 2.52 -3.62
C SER A 213 -26.22 2.05 -2.19
N SER A 214 -24.94 1.97 -1.79
CA SER A 214 -24.52 1.64 -0.42
C SER A 214 -24.48 2.87 0.50
N GLY A 215 -24.93 4.03 0.02
CA GLY A 215 -25.10 5.24 0.80
C GLY A 215 -23.96 6.26 0.67
N PHE A 216 -23.05 6.10 -0.27
CA PHE A 216 -22.11 7.17 -0.61
C PHE A 216 -22.84 8.35 -1.25
N GLU A 217 -22.49 9.55 -0.84
CA GLU A 217 -23.09 10.80 -1.30
C GLU A 217 -22.10 11.59 -2.18
N PRO A 218 -22.20 11.52 -3.52
CA PRO A 218 -21.23 12.16 -4.42
C PRO A 218 -21.07 13.68 -4.23
N ARG A 219 -22.09 14.33 -3.68
CA ARG A 219 -22.10 15.79 -3.43
C ARG A 219 -21.45 16.20 -2.11
N ARG A 220 -20.95 15.25 -1.32
CA ARG A 220 -20.18 15.53 -0.10
C ARG A 220 -18.71 15.25 -0.33
N LYS A 221 -17.85 16.12 0.21
CA LYS A 221 -16.39 15.93 0.11
C LYS A 221 -15.96 14.55 0.60
N ALA A 222 -15.15 13.89 -0.22
CA ALA A 222 -14.63 12.57 0.04
C ALA A 222 -13.13 12.50 -0.23
N LEU A 223 -12.45 11.61 0.50
CA LEU A 223 -11.10 11.16 0.17
C LEU A 223 -11.18 9.74 -0.35
N PHE A 224 -10.61 9.52 -1.54
CA PHE A 224 -10.45 8.20 -2.13
C PHE A 224 -8.99 7.74 -1.99
N LEU A 225 -8.77 6.48 -1.66
CA LEU A 225 -7.45 5.83 -1.70
C LEU A 225 -7.45 4.70 -2.71
N LEU A 226 -6.42 4.68 -3.56
CA LEU A 226 -6.10 3.59 -4.49
C LEU A 226 -4.64 3.16 -4.26
N GLU A 227 -4.38 2.46 -3.15
CA GLU A 227 -3.04 1.97 -2.81
C GLU A 227 -2.79 0.59 -3.41
N GLY A 228 -1.85 0.50 -4.36
CA GLY A 228 -1.51 -0.75 -5.05
C GLY A 228 -2.64 -1.30 -5.93
N VAL A 229 -3.41 -0.45 -6.58
CA VAL A 229 -4.62 -0.84 -7.33
C VAL A 229 -4.49 -0.57 -8.81
N ILE A 230 -4.23 0.68 -9.20
CA ILE A 230 -4.34 1.09 -10.61
C ILE A 230 -3.38 0.35 -11.53
N ILE A 231 -2.28 -0.14 -11.01
CA ILE A 231 -1.27 -0.90 -11.78
C ILE A 231 -1.78 -2.24 -12.30
N TYR A 232 -2.84 -2.79 -11.70
CA TYR A 232 -3.46 -4.06 -12.08
C TYR A 232 -4.67 -3.89 -13.00
N LEU A 233 -5.15 -2.66 -13.21
CA LEU A 233 -6.32 -2.36 -14.03
C LEU A 233 -5.92 -2.07 -15.48
N GLU A 234 -6.83 -2.37 -16.41
CA GLU A 234 -6.69 -1.92 -17.79
C GLU A 234 -6.71 -0.39 -17.87
N PRO A 235 -5.98 0.23 -18.81
CA PRO A 235 -5.90 1.69 -18.93
C PRO A 235 -7.26 2.39 -18.99
N GLU A 236 -8.24 1.78 -19.63
CA GLU A 236 -9.61 2.29 -19.75
C GLU A 236 -10.33 2.29 -18.41
N ALA A 237 -10.15 1.24 -17.59
CA ALA A 237 -10.71 1.15 -16.25
C ALA A 237 -10.09 2.19 -15.31
N VAL A 238 -8.77 2.43 -15.44
CA VAL A 238 -8.08 3.50 -14.68
C VAL A 238 -8.68 4.86 -15.02
N GLN A 239 -8.82 5.18 -16.32
CA GLN A 239 -9.41 6.45 -16.76
C GLN A 239 -10.87 6.58 -16.30
N ALA A 240 -11.66 5.52 -16.43
CA ALA A 240 -13.06 5.52 -15.99
C ALA A 240 -13.16 5.77 -14.49
N THR A 241 -12.29 5.16 -13.69
CA THR A 241 -12.23 5.36 -12.22
C THR A 241 -11.96 6.83 -11.88
N PHE A 242 -10.94 7.43 -12.48
CA PHE A 242 -10.64 8.86 -12.23
C PHE A 242 -11.78 9.80 -12.70
N ARG A 243 -12.43 9.51 -13.83
CA ARG A 243 -13.60 10.30 -14.30
C ARG A 243 -14.78 10.19 -13.34
N ARG A 244 -15.05 9.02 -12.76
CA ARG A 244 -16.09 8.86 -11.73
C ARG A 244 -15.79 9.69 -10.50
N ILE A 245 -14.52 9.68 -10.03
CA ILE A 245 -14.09 10.52 -8.90
C ILE A 245 -14.19 12.01 -9.23
N ALA A 246 -13.83 12.42 -10.46
CA ALA A 246 -13.96 13.81 -10.91
C ALA A 246 -15.41 14.33 -10.90
N GLY A 247 -16.40 13.46 -10.98
CA GLY A 247 -17.82 13.79 -10.83
C GLY A 247 -18.30 13.98 -9.39
N CYS A 248 -17.42 13.87 -8.40
CA CYS A 248 -17.76 14.10 -7.00
C CYS A 248 -17.70 15.59 -6.62
N ALA A 249 -18.01 15.90 -5.37
CA ALA A 249 -17.98 17.28 -4.85
C ALA A 249 -16.60 17.92 -5.03
N SER A 250 -16.58 19.20 -5.41
CA SER A 250 -15.36 20.02 -5.47
C SER A 250 -14.60 19.96 -4.15
N GLY A 251 -13.27 19.86 -4.23
CA GLY A 251 -12.40 19.66 -3.09
C GLY A 251 -12.33 18.20 -2.59
N SER A 252 -13.06 17.24 -3.20
CA SER A 252 -12.78 15.83 -3.01
C SER A 252 -11.39 15.48 -3.56
N ALA A 253 -10.71 14.52 -2.93
CA ALA A 253 -9.36 14.16 -3.33
C ALA A 253 -9.22 12.66 -3.53
N VAL A 254 -8.24 12.27 -4.34
CA VAL A 254 -7.81 10.89 -4.50
C VAL A 254 -6.30 10.79 -4.31
N ALA A 255 -5.86 9.83 -3.49
CA ALA A 255 -4.46 9.45 -3.40
C ALA A 255 -4.25 8.10 -4.09
N PHE A 256 -3.17 7.97 -4.84
CA PHE A 256 -2.84 6.77 -5.58
C PHE A 256 -1.32 6.63 -5.77
N ASP A 257 -0.87 5.40 -5.91
CA ASP A 257 0.46 5.07 -6.41
C ASP A 257 0.38 4.59 -7.85
N TYR A 258 1.46 4.77 -8.58
CA TYR A 258 1.54 4.34 -9.97
C TYR A 258 2.93 3.84 -10.31
N LEU A 259 3.02 2.93 -11.26
CA LEU A 259 4.26 2.63 -11.97
C LEU A 259 4.32 3.42 -13.27
N THR A 260 5.53 3.66 -13.77
CA THR A 260 5.72 4.11 -15.13
C THR A 260 5.86 2.89 -16.06
N THR A 261 5.97 3.12 -17.37
CA THR A 261 6.24 2.05 -18.33
C THR A 261 7.64 1.43 -18.15
N GLU A 262 8.56 2.07 -17.45
CA GLU A 262 9.93 1.57 -17.24
C GLU A 262 9.97 0.20 -16.55
N PRO A 263 9.31 -0.04 -15.39
CA PRO A 263 9.25 -1.36 -14.78
C PRO A 263 8.59 -2.43 -15.66
N LEU A 264 7.69 -2.04 -16.55
CA LEU A 264 6.94 -2.98 -17.41
C LEU A 264 7.81 -3.56 -18.53
N VAL A 265 8.74 -2.76 -19.04
CA VAL A 265 9.58 -3.15 -20.21
C VAL A 265 11.04 -3.45 -19.82
N SER A 266 11.47 -3.07 -18.60
CA SER A 266 12.86 -3.21 -18.15
C SER A 266 13.34 -4.67 -18.18
N SER A 267 14.54 -4.86 -18.68
CA SER A 267 15.27 -6.14 -18.62
C SER A 267 15.95 -6.40 -17.27
N ASN A 268 15.94 -5.42 -16.36
CA ASN A 268 16.52 -5.56 -15.03
C ASN A 268 15.91 -6.75 -14.27
N MET A 269 16.77 -7.56 -13.64
CA MET A 269 16.36 -8.79 -12.95
C MET A 269 15.33 -8.54 -11.84
N TYR A 270 15.43 -7.42 -11.12
CA TYR A 270 14.47 -7.04 -10.08
C TYR A 270 13.04 -6.88 -10.64
N TRP A 271 12.89 -6.10 -11.73
CA TRP A 271 11.59 -5.88 -12.37
C TRP A 271 11.06 -7.13 -13.06
N ARG A 272 11.94 -7.93 -13.68
CA ARG A 272 11.56 -9.23 -14.27
C ARG A 272 11.02 -10.18 -13.21
N TYR A 273 11.70 -10.28 -12.06
CA TYR A 273 11.24 -11.09 -10.94
C TYR A 273 9.89 -10.58 -10.41
N GLY A 274 9.73 -9.27 -10.21
CA GLY A 274 8.45 -8.67 -9.79
C GLY A 274 7.29 -9.03 -10.73
N ARG A 275 7.46 -8.84 -12.04
CA ARG A 275 6.45 -9.23 -13.04
C ARG A 275 6.14 -10.72 -13.04
N MET A 276 7.15 -11.55 -12.88
CA MET A 276 6.95 -13.01 -12.76
C MET A 276 6.10 -13.35 -11.54
N MET A 277 6.39 -12.77 -10.39
CA MET A 277 5.66 -13.04 -9.14
C MET A 277 4.21 -12.56 -9.20
N THR A 278 3.95 -11.37 -9.76
CA THR A 278 2.57 -10.87 -9.95
C THR A 278 1.79 -11.74 -10.96
N ASN A 279 2.43 -12.21 -12.03
CA ASN A 279 1.80 -13.14 -12.97
C ASN A 279 1.47 -14.49 -12.31
N ILE A 280 2.38 -15.04 -11.49
CA ILE A 280 2.12 -16.28 -10.74
C ILE A 280 0.97 -16.08 -9.75
N ALA A 281 0.87 -14.91 -9.12
CA ALA A 281 -0.24 -14.56 -8.23
C ALA A 281 -1.58 -14.37 -8.98
N GLY A 282 -1.58 -14.32 -10.32
CA GLY A 282 -2.76 -14.04 -11.14
C GLY A 282 -3.15 -12.56 -11.16
N GLU A 283 -2.23 -11.68 -10.80
CA GLU A 283 -2.39 -10.23 -10.73
C GLU A 283 -1.33 -9.53 -11.62
N PRO A 284 -1.38 -9.71 -12.96
CA PRO A 284 -0.40 -9.10 -13.84
C PRO A 284 -0.46 -7.58 -13.81
N VAL A 285 0.71 -6.94 -13.86
CA VAL A 285 0.77 -5.48 -14.00
C VAL A 285 0.37 -5.10 -15.42
N LYS A 286 -0.68 -4.27 -15.56
CA LYS A 286 -1.29 -3.88 -16.82
C LYS A 286 -1.09 -2.39 -17.14
N PHE A 287 -1.15 -1.52 -16.12
CA PHE A 287 -1.07 -0.09 -16.29
C PHE A 287 0.29 0.48 -15.89
N GLY A 288 0.84 1.35 -16.75
CA GLY A 288 2.01 2.17 -16.46
C GLY A 288 1.90 3.52 -17.14
N LEU A 289 2.19 4.59 -16.38
CA LEU A 289 2.27 5.94 -16.93
C LEU A 289 3.50 6.08 -17.83
N ASP A 290 3.39 6.86 -18.91
CA ASP A 290 4.53 7.15 -19.81
C ASP A 290 5.75 7.67 -19.00
N SER A 291 6.87 6.93 -19.09
CA SER A 291 8.09 7.23 -18.34
C SER A 291 8.97 8.34 -18.94
N ARG A 292 8.59 8.92 -20.08
CA ARG A 292 9.35 10.02 -20.71
C ARG A 292 9.29 11.27 -19.83
N PRO A 293 10.44 11.86 -19.50
CA PRO A 293 10.49 13.09 -18.69
C PRO A 293 9.82 14.29 -19.40
N PRO A 294 9.24 15.25 -18.63
CA PRO A 294 9.00 15.19 -17.20
C PRO A 294 7.73 14.40 -16.86
N VAL A 295 7.84 13.41 -15.95
CA VAL A 295 6.69 12.58 -15.52
C VAL A 295 5.58 13.43 -14.89
N ARG A 296 5.93 14.50 -14.15
CA ARG A 296 4.95 15.46 -13.62
C ARG A 296 4.02 15.99 -14.72
N GLY A 297 4.55 16.38 -15.86
CA GLY A 297 3.76 16.88 -16.98
C GLY A 297 2.83 15.81 -17.57
N ARG A 298 3.34 14.57 -17.71
CA ARG A 298 2.54 13.43 -18.21
C ARG A 298 1.41 13.09 -17.27
N LEU A 299 1.69 13.01 -15.97
CA LEU A 299 0.66 12.74 -14.96
C LEU A 299 -0.38 13.87 -14.89
N SER A 300 0.06 15.12 -14.90
CA SER A 300 -0.85 16.28 -14.90
C SER A 300 -1.79 16.27 -16.10
N GLU A 301 -1.27 15.99 -17.30
CA GLU A 301 -2.08 15.90 -18.51
C GLU A 301 -3.06 14.71 -18.47
N PHE A 302 -2.60 13.55 -17.99
CA PHE A 302 -3.47 12.39 -17.80
C PHE A 302 -4.65 12.70 -16.86
N LEU A 303 -4.36 13.29 -15.70
CA LEU A 303 -5.39 13.67 -14.72
C LEU A 303 -6.34 14.73 -15.26
N ARG A 304 -5.82 15.75 -15.96
CA ARG A 304 -6.63 16.80 -16.58
C ARG A 304 -7.63 16.22 -17.59
N ARG A 305 -7.23 15.23 -18.38
CA ARG A 305 -8.13 14.50 -19.31
C ARG A 305 -9.22 13.72 -18.59
N CYS A 306 -8.97 13.36 -17.33
CA CYS A 306 -9.97 12.72 -16.47
C CYS A 306 -10.83 13.71 -15.68
N GLY A 307 -10.57 15.02 -15.77
CA GLY A 307 -11.31 16.07 -15.04
C GLY A 307 -10.76 16.34 -13.64
N LEU A 308 -9.51 15.94 -13.35
CA LEU A 308 -8.85 16.15 -12.06
C LEU A 308 -7.63 17.06 -12.18
N ALA A 309 -7.33 17.80 -11.13
CA ALA A 309 -6.11 18.57 -10.99
C ALA A 309 -5.06 17.79 -10.18
N LEU A 310 -3.80 17.80 -10.65
CA LEU A 310 -2.70 17.22 -9.90
C LEU A 310 -2.44 18.02 -8.62
N GLY A 311 -2.44 17.34 -7.49
CA GLY A 311 -2.05 17.89 -6.20
C GLY A 311 -0.57 17.62 -5.87
N GLU A 312 -0.34 16.86 -4.79
CA GLU A 312 1.00 16.44 -4.39
C GLU A 312 1.54 15.35 -5.33
N LEU A 313 2.83 15.38 -5.59
CA LEU A 313 3.51 14.36 -6.37
C LEU A 313 4.89 14.05 -5.74
N ARG A 314 5.11 12.79 -5.43
CA ARG A 314 6.41 12.22 -5.09
C ARG A 314 6.84 11.26 -6.21
N VAL A 315 7.79 11.70 -7.02
CA VAL A 315 8.37 10.87 -8.09
C VAL A 315 9.35 9.88 -7.48
N LEU A 316 9.29 8.63 -7.92
CA LEU A 316 10.19 7.55 -7.49
C LEU A 316 11.22 7.26 -8.59
N GLY A 317 12.49 7.15 -8.18
CA GLY A 317 13.62 7.12 -9.08
C GLY A 317 14.09 8.52 -9.46
N ARG A 318 14.96 8.60 -10.44
CA ARG A 318 15.58 9.87 -10.88
C ARG A 318 15.27 10.13 -12.34
N GLU A 319 14.90 11.36 -12.65
CA GLU A 319 14.78 11.84 -14.02
C GLU A 319 16.05 12.59 -14.41
N GLY A 320 16.55 12.35 -15.61
CA GLY A 320 17.77 13.00 -16.15
C GLY A 320 18.26 12.29 -17.40
N THR A 321 19.48 12.64 -17.85
CA THR A 321 20.07 12.04 -19.04
C THR A 321 20.20 10.52 -18.88
N GLY A 322 19.40 9.76 -19.63
CA GLY A 322 19.38 8.29 -19.60
C GLY A 322 18.75 7.66 -18.36
N LYS A 323 18.19 8.46 -17.43
CA LYS A 323 17.49 7.97 -16.23
C LYS A 323 16.01 8.28 -16.32
N ARG A 324 15.19 7.30 -15.93
CA ARG A 324 13.72 7.41 -15.93
C ARG A 324 13.18 7.08 -14.55
N SER A 325 12.12 7.80 -14.18
CA SER A 325 11.30 7.43 -13.03
C SER A 325 10.70 6.04 -13.24
N TRP A 326 10.64 5.26 -12.17
CA TRP A 326 9.99 3.95 -12.20
C TRP A 326 8.58 3.96 -11.63
N GLY A 327 8.15 5.05 -10.97
CA GLY A 327 6.82 5.18 -10.40
C GLY A 327 6.65 6.46 -9.58
N GLY A 328 5.61 6.51 -8.80
CA GLY A 328 5.35 7.63 -7.90
C GLY A 328 4.13 7.46 -7.02
N PHE A 329 4.00 8.38 -6.07
CA PHE A 329 2.82 8.59 -5.26
C PHE A 329 2.25 9.96 -5.58
N ALA A 330 0.95 10.05 -5.75
CA ALA A 330 0.31 11.30 -6.11
C ALA A 330 -1.05 11.48 -5.42
N THR A 331 -1.44 12.74 -5.31
CA THR A 331 -2.83 13.11 -5.07
C THR A 331 -3.39 13.85 -6.26
N ALA A 332 -4.69 13.72 -6.49
CA ALA A 332 -5.42 14.58 -7.39
C ALA A 332 -6.68 15.10 -6.71
N VAL A 333 -7.16 16.27 -7.14
CA VAL A 333 -8.27 16.99 -6.51
C VAL A 333 -9.34 17.26 -7.57
N VAL A 334 -10.59 17.16 -7.17
CA VAL A 334 -11.74 17.62 -7.96
C VAL A 334 -11.77 19.15 -7.90
N PRO A 335 -11.63 19.85 -9.04
CA PRO A 335 -11.62 21.32 -9.12
C PRO A 335 -12.86 21.99 -8.54
#